data_fbeef911cab38535a6646e36aff2d36f
#
_entry.id   fbeef911cab38535a6646e36aff2d36f
#
_cell.length_a   1.000
_cell.length_b   1.000
_cell.length_c   1.000
_cell.angle_alpha   90.00
_cell.angle_beta   90.00
_cell.angle_gamma   90.00
#
_symmetry.space_group_name_H-M   'P 1'
#
loop_
_entity.id
_entity.type
_entity.pdbx_description
1 polymer ?
#
loop_
_entity_poly.entity_id
_entity_poly.type
_entity_poly.pdbx_seq_one_letter_code
_entity_poly.pdbx_strand_id
1 'polypeptide(L)'
;MDAIKGSELNVPDAVFAWVFDGQGGVKPLVDSDTIDKEHPCWLHLNYTHVDSAEWLASTPLLPNNVRDALGGESTRPRVTRIGDGALITLRCINGSTDERPDQLVAMRLYMDERLIVSTRQRKVLALDDVLGDLREGNGPVDGGGWLVEVCDALTDHASEFIEQLHDRIIDLEDDLLDQQVPPRGFLALLRKQLIVMRRYMAPQRDVYARLASERLPWMSDDHRRRMQDIAERLGRGLDEIDSCIARTAIMSDEIAQIMQESLSRRTYTMSL
;
A
#
# COMPACT_ATOMS: atom_id res chain seq x y z
N MET A 1 18.84 -1.91 -23.25
CA MET A 1 17.62 -2.71 -23.35
C MET A 1 16.91 -2.41 -24.65
N ASP A 2 16.49 -3.43 -25.35
CA ASP A 2 15.75 -3.28 -26.60
C ASP A 2 14.35 -2.73 -26.38
N ALA A 3 13.83 -1.98 -27.35
CA ALA A 3 12.46 -1.48 -27.29
C ALA A 3 11.44 -2.64 -27.34
N ILE A 4 10.32 -2.44 -26.67
CA ILE A 4 9.21 -3.38 -26.66
C ILE A 4 8.13 -2.87 -27.62
N LYS A 5 7.57 -3.77 -28.43
CA LYS A 5 6.42 -3.44 -29.28
C LYS A 5 5.15 -3.39 -28.48
N GLY A 6 4.27 -2.44 -28.75
CA GLY A 6 2.99 -2.31 -28.08
C GLY A 6 2.14 -3.59 -28.15
N SER A 7 2.24 -4.33 -29.27
CA SER A 7 1.55 -5.61 -29.44
C SER A 7 1.94 -6.69 -28.42
N GLU A 8 3.14 -6.63 -27.86
CA GLU A 8 3.62 -7.58 -26.85
C GLU A 8 3.01 -7.30 -25.45
N LEU A 9 2.43 -6.12 -25.27
CA LEU A 9 1.80 -5.66 -24.02
C LEU A 9 0.27 -5.56 -24.15
N ASN A 10 -0.28 -6.02 -25.24
CA ASN A 10 -1.73 -6.01 -25.48
C ASN A 10 -2.40 -7.14 -24.69
N VAL A 11 -3.00 -6.79 -23.55
CA VAL A 11 -3.77 -7.70 -22.69
C VAL A 11 -5.23 -7.24 -22.72
N PRO A 12 -6.14 -8.00 -23.38
CA PRO A 12 -7.51 -7.53 -23.64
C PRO A 12 -8.32 -7.17 -22.39
N ASP A 13 -8.10 -7.89 -21.28
CA ASP A 13 -8.80 -7.64 -20.01
C ASP A 13 -7.96 -6.86 -18.98
N ALA A 14 -6.89 -6.20 -19.43
CA ALA A 14 -6.10 -5.33 -18.56
C ALA A 14 -6.99 -4.25 -17.93
N VAL A 15 -6.70 -3.88 -16.68
CA VAL A 15 -7.38 -2.75 -16.06
C VAL A 15 -7.11 -1.48 -16.85
N PHE A 16 -5.85 -1.27 -17.23
CA PHE A 16 -5.43 -0.30 -18.24
C PHE A 16 -4.01 -0.61 -18.72
N ALA A 17 -3.65 0.00 -19.84
CA ALA A 17 -2.30 0.03 -20.38
C ALA A 17 -2.02 1.45 -20.89
N TRP A 18 -1.06 2.13 -20.30
CA TRP A 18 -0.81 3.55 -20.52
C TRP A 18 0.64 3.80 -20.90
N VAL A 19 0.86 4.59 -21.94
CA VAL A 19 2.19 5.01 -22.40
C VAL A 19 2.45 6.43 -21.91
N PHE A 20 3.56 6.63 -21.21
CA PHE A 20 3.97 7.95 -20.75
C PHE A 20 4.48 8.81 -21.92
N ASP A 21 4.11 10.08 -21.95
CA ASP A 21 4.62 11.02 -22.94
C ASP A 21 5.97 11.66 -22.55
N GLY A 22 6.46 11.36 -21.34
CA GLY A 22 7.69 11.93 -20.81
C GLY A 22 7.56 13.36 -20.29
N GLN A 23 6.35 13.93 -20.26
CA GLN A 23 6.06 15.30 -19.84
C GLN A 23 4.96 15.40 -18.79
N GLY A 24 4.63 14.29 -18.14
CA GLY A 24 3.63 14.24 -17.09
C GLY A 24 2.27 13.74 -17.51
N GLY A 25 2.09 13.37 -18.77
CA GLY A 25 0.85 12.82 -19.32
C GLY A 25 1.02 11.38 -19.79
N VAL A 26 -0.10 10.79 -20.17
CA VAL A 26 -0.20 9.42 -20.68
C VAL A 26 -1.21 9.35 -21.83
N LYS A 27 -1.05 8.31 -22.66
CA LYS A 27 -2.03 7.92 -23.66
C LYS A 27 -2.27 6.41 -23.58
N PRO A 28 -3.45 5.90 -24.00
CA PRO A 28 -3.67 4.47 -24.08
C PRO A 28 -2.66 3.80 -25.03
N LEU A 29 -2.19 2.61 -24.65
CA LEU A 29 -1.32 1.80 -25.47
C LEU A 29 -2.04 1.31 -26.74
N VAL A 30 -1.37 1.38 -27.87
CA VAL A 30 -1.79 0.75 -29.13
C VAL A 30 -0.69 -0.17 -29.66
N ASP A 31 -1.06 -1.14 -30.50
CA ASP A 31 -0.15 -2.18 -30.99
C ASP A 31 1.06 -1.62 -31.75
N SER A 32 0.89 -0.46 -32.42
CA SER A 32 1.96 0.19 -33.18
C SER A 32 2.93 0.99 -32.30
N ASP A 33 2.68 1.13 -31.00
CA ASP A 33 3.57 1.86 -30.11
C ASP A 33 4.91 1.13 -29.94
N THR A 34 5.96 1.93 -29.77
CA THR A 34 7.28 1.48 -29.38
C THR A 34 7.56 1.92 -27.97
N ILE A 35 7.77 0.96 -27.07
CA ILE A 35 7.99 1.21 -25.66
C ILE A 35 9.48 1.18 -25.36
N ASP A 36 10.00 2.28 -24.84
CA ASP A 36 11.39 2.47 -24.50
C ASP A 36 11.51 3.34 -23.23
N LYS A 37 12.73 3.75 -22.86
CA LYS A 37 12.94 4.58 -21.67
C LYS A 37 12.38 6.01 -21.78
N GLU A 38 12.22 6.52 -23.00
CA GLU A 38 11.63 7.85 -23.26
C GLU A 38 10.09 7.81 -23.18
N HIS A 39 9.52 6.67 -23.56
CA HIS A 39 8.08 6.41 -23.57
C HIS A 39 7.78 5.09 -22.88
N PRO A 40 7.95 5.02 -21.54
CA PRO A 40 7.67 3.79 -20.81
C PRO A 40 6.18 3.48 -20.77
N CYS A 41 5.85 2.23 -20.55
CA CYS A 41 4.46 1.77 -20.45
C CYS A 41 4.16 1.28 -19.04
N TRP A 42 2.99 1.66 -18.53
CA TRP A 42 2.41 1.12 -17.31
C TRP A 42 1.26 0.21 -17.66
N LEU A 43 1.44 -1.08 -17.46
CA LEU A 43 0.44 -2.12 -17.64
C LEU A 43 -0.08 -2.53 -16.25
N HIS A 44 -1.37 -2.29 -16.00
CA HIS A 44 -2.01 -2.62 -14.73
C HIS A 44 -3.02 -3.75 -14.92
N LEU A 45 -2.81 -4.85 -14.22
CA LEU A 45 -3.57 -6.08 -14.40
C LEU A 45 -4.29 -6.49 -13.12
N ASN A 46 -5.47 -7.09 -13.29
CA ASN A 46 -6.05 -7.94 -12.27
C ASN A 46 -5.65 -9.39 -12.59
N TYR A 47 -4.80 -9.99 -11.77
CA TYR A 47 -4.23 -11.31 -12.04
C TYR A 47 -5.28 -12.44 -12.01
N THR A 48 -6.50 -12.18 -11.54
CA THR A 48 -7.60 -13.14 -11.56
C THR A 48 -8.38 -13.13 -12.88
N HIS A 49 -8.17 -12.12 -13.74
CA HIS A 49 -8.77 -12.08 -15.06
C HIS A 49 -8.05 -13.06 -16.00
N VAL A 50 -8.82 -13.69 -16.88
CA VAL A 50 -8.32 -14.84 -17.71
C VAL A 50 -7.17 -14.42 -18.60
N ASP A 51 -7.33 -13.36 -19.39
CA ASP A 51 -6.28 -12.94 -20.34
C ASP A 51 -5.05 -12.41 -19.63
N SER A 52 -5.24 -11.70 -18.52
CA SER A 52 -4.14 -11.23 -17.67
C SER A 52 -3.35 -12.39 -17.07
N ALA A 53 -4.03 -13.41 -16.57
CA ALA A 53 -3.39 -14.61 -16.03
C ALA A 53 -2.61 -15.38 -17.11
N GLU A 54 -3.17 -15.50 -18.32
CA GLU A 54 -2.50 -16.15 -19.45
C GLU A 54 -1.27 -15.36 -19.90
N TRP A 55 -1.37 -14.04 -20.00
CA TRP A 55 -0.23 -13.21 -20.35
C TRP A 55 0.90 -13.33 -19.32
N LEU A 56 0.57 -13.26 -18.02
CA LEU A 56 1.55 -13.44 -16.95
C LEU A 56 2.21 -14.83 -16.99
N ALA A 57 1.48 -15.86 -17.41
CA ALA A 57 2.02 -17.22 -17.49
C ALA A 57 2.96 -17.43 -18.68
N SER A 58 2.85 -16.63 -19.73
CA SER A 58 3.48 -16.92 -21.03
C SER A 58 4.38 -15.82 -21.58
N THR A 59 4.32 -14.59 -21.05
CA THR A 59 5.11 -13.50 -21.63
C THR A 59 6.61 -13.74 -21.52
N PRO A 60 7.37 -13.62 -22.65
CA PRO A 60 8.82 -13.71 -22.61
C PRO A 60 9.50 -12.44 -22.11
N LEU A 61 8.74 -11.35 -21.89
CA LEU A 61 9.28 -10.06 -21.42
C LEU A 61 9.73 -10.11 -19.97
N LEU A 62 9.21 -11.04 -19.18
CA LEU A 62 9.47 -11.16 -17.76
C LEU A 62 10.11 -12.50 -17.43
N PRO A 63 11.11 -12.54 -16.53
CA PRO A 63 11.65 -13.80 -16.02
C PRO A 63 10.58 -14.64 -15.30
N ASN A 64 10.76 -15.97 -15.27
CA ASN A 64 9.79 -16.88 -14.65
C ASN A 64 9.48 -16.53 -13.19
N ASN A 65 10.51 -16.23 -12.41
CA ASN A 65 10.32 -15.85 -11.00
C ASN A 65 9.52 -14.56 -10.82
N VAL A 66 9.64 -13.61 -11.74
CA VAL A 66 8.84 -12.38 -11.76
C VAL A 66 7.40 -12.68 -12.10
N ARG A 67 7.16 -13.48 -13.13
CA ARG A 67 5.81 -13.88 -13.56
C ARG A 67 5.06 -14.60 -12.43
N ASP A 68 5.71 -15.54 -11.77
CA ASP A 68 5.14 -16.29 -10.65
C ASP A 68 4.80 -15.37 -9.47
N ALA A 69 5.68 -14.41 -9.17
CA ALA A 69 5.44 -13.46 -8.10
C ALA A 69 4.28 -12.51 -8.39
N LEU A 70 4.17 -12.00 -9.63
CA LEU A 70 3.10 -11.08 -10.02
C LEU A 70 1.71 -11.74 -10.00
N GLY A 71 1.63 -13.03 -10.29
CA GLY A 71 0.40 -13.82 -10.20
C GLY A 71 0.20 -14.55 -8.89
N GLY A 72 1.10 -14.38 -7.92
CA GLY A 72 1.13 -15.12 -6.67
C GLY A 72 0.37 -14.44 -5.54
N GLU A 73 0.38 -15.13 -4.38
CA GLU A 73 -0.37 -14.71 -3.18
C GLU A 73 0.52 -14.10 -2.08
N SER A 74 1.81 -13.87 -2.36
CA SER A 74 2.70 -13.24 -1.38
C SER A 74 2.20 -11.85 -0.99
N THR A 75 2.05 -11.61 0.29
CA THR A 75 1.41 -10.39 0.81
C THR A 75 2.33 -9.50 1.64
N ARG A 76 3.50 -10.03 2.04
CA ARG A 76 4.44 -9.25 2.85
C ARG A 76 5.20 -8.25 1.97
N PRO A 77 5.25 -6.97 2.35
CA PRO A 77 6.05 -5.99 1.64
C PRO A 77 7.51 -6.40 1.53
N ARG A 78 8.02 -6.38 0.31
CA ARG A 78 9.42 -6.67 0.03
C ARG A 78 9.84 -6.06 -1.30
N VAL A 79 11.13 -5.89 -1.47
CA VAL A 79 11.76 -5.50 -2.73
C VAL A 79 12.90 -6.45 -3.06
N THR A 80 12.96 -6.87 -4.32
CA THR A 80 14.05 -7.70 -4.83
C THR A 80 14.56 -7.07 -6.12
N ARG A 81 15.84 -6.74 -6.17
CA ARG A 81 16.47 -6.29 -7.40
C ARG A 81 16.63 -7.48 -8.36
N ILE A 82 16.24 -7.30 -9.61
CA ILE A 82 16.36 -8.30 -10.68
C ILE A 82 17.02 -7.63 -11.87
N GLY A 83 18.35 -7.82 -12.00
CA GLY A 83 19.13 -7.08 -12.99
C GLY A 83 19.05 -5.59 -12.72
N ASP A 84 18.60 -4.83 -13.72
CA ASP A 84 18.36 -3.39 -13.60
C ASP A 84 16.91 -3.05 -13.21
N GLY A 85 16.09 -4.07 -13.01
CA GLY A 85 14.71 -3.93 -12.56
C GLY A 85 14.51 -4.20 -11.08
N ALA A 86 13.29 -4.03 -10.62
CA ALA A 86 12.87 -4.33 -9.25
C ALA A 86 11.51 -5.01 -9.22
N LEU A 87 11.43 -6.06 -8.42
CA LEU A 87 10.17 -6.73 -8.08
C LEU A 87 9.76 -6.27 -6.67
N ILE A 88 8.58 -5.66 -6.56
CA ILE A 88 8.14 -4.99 -5.33
C ILE A 88 6.74 -5.48 -4.96
N THR A 89 6.55 -5.82 -3.69
CA THR A 89 5.24 -6.06 -3.10
C THR A 89 4.95 -4.97 -2.08
N LEU A 90 3.80 -4.33 -2.20
CA LEU A 90 3.34 -3.27 -1.32
C LEU A 90 1.95 -3.59 -0.77
N ARG A 91 1.67 -3.10 0.43
CA ARG A 91 0.34 -3.19 1.03
C ARG A 91 -0.29 -1.80 1.04
N CYS A 92 -1.56 -1.76 0.73
CA CYS A 92 -2.32 -0.54 0.52
C CYS A 92 -3.55 -0.54 1.41
N ILE A 93 -3.95 0.62 1.90
CA ILE A 93 -5.20 0.75 2.65
C ILE A 93 -6.37 0.40 1.73
N ASN A 94 -7.24 -0.50 2.19
CA ASN A 94 -8.48 -0.80 1.52
C ASN A 94 -9.47 0.36 1.73
N GLY A 95 -9.91 0.98 0.64
CA GLY A 95 -10.84 2.10 0.70
C GLY A 95 -12.30 1.71 0.81
N SER A 96 -12.61 0.43 0.85
CA SER A 96 -13.97 -0.05 1.03
C SER A 96 -14.37 0.09 2.50
N THR A 97 -15.32 1.01 2.76
CA THR A 97 -15.79 1.30 4.13
C THR A 97 -16.70 0.20 4.69
N ASP A 98 -17.22 -0.66 3.83
CA ASP A 98 -18.19 -1.70 4.21
C ASP A 98 -17.54 -3.04 4.52
N GLU A 99 -16.28 -3.21 4.19
CA GLU A 99 -15.54 -4.42 4.45
C GLU A 99 -14.61 -4.27 5.64
N ARG A 100 -14.19 -5.38 6.19
CA ARG A 100 -13.33 -5.45 7.36
C ARG A 100 -12.20 -4.42 7.31
N PRO A 101 -12.20 -3.41 8.19
CA PRO A 101 -11.26 -2.30 8.11
C PRO A 101 -9.80 -2.68 8.41
N ASP A 102 -9.55 -3.95 8.72
CA ASP A 102 -8.22 -4.52 8.94
C ASP A 102 -7.61 -5.16 7.68
N GLN A 103 -8.32 -5.13 6.55
CA GLN A 103 -7.81 -5.70 5.31
C GLN A 103 -6.99 -4.69 4.52
N LEU A 104 -5.69 -4.98 4.41
CA LEU A 104 -4.79 -4.28 3.52
C LEU A 104 -4.75 -5.02 2.18
N VAL A 105 -4.89 -4.29 1.10
CA VAL A 105 -4.82 -4.82 -0.26
C VAL A 105 -3.35 -4.96 -0.67
N ALA A 106 -2.99 -6.07 -1.29
CA ALA A 106 -1.66 -6.25 -1.84
C ALA A 106 -1.59 -5.78 -3.30
N MET A 107 -0.54 -5.05 -3.63
CA MET A 107 -0.17 -4.71 -5.00
C MET A 107 1.24 -5.21 -5.24
N ARG A 108 1.45 -5.91 -6.33
CA ARG A 108 2.76 -6.38 -6.76
C ARG A 108 3.13 -5.69 -8.05
N LEU A 109 4.38 -5.37 -8.21
CA LEU A 109 4.84 -4.75 -9.44
C LEU A 109 6.27 -5.19 -9.76
N TYR A 110 6.54 -5.24 -11.04
CA TYR A 110 7.89 -5.30 -11.59
C TYR A 110 8.09 -4.09 -12.47
N MET A 111 9.23 -3.45 -12.36
CA MET A 111 9.54 -2.33 -13.22
C MET A 111 11.02 -2.27 -13.57
N ASP A 112 11.29 -1.76 -14.75
CA ASP A 112 12.60 -1.32 -15.22
C ASP A 112 12.46 0.06 -15.88
N GLU A 113 13.45 0.48 -16.67
CA GLU A 113 13.42 1.82 -17.26
C GLU A 113 12.31 2.04 -18.31
N ARG A 114 11.76 0.97 -18.91
CA ARG A 114 10.77 1.04 -20.01
C ARG A 114 9.40 0.46 -19.63
N LEU A 115 9.30 -0.34 -18.61
CA LEU A 115 8.09 -1.10 -18.32
C LEU A 115 7.75 -1.09 -16.84
N ILE A 116 6.48 -0.86 -16.54
CA ILE A 116 5.89 -1.06 -15.24
C ILE A 116 4.75 -2.04 -15.40
N VAL A 117 4.84 -3.22 -14.78
CA VAL A 117 3.75 -4.19 -14.72
C VAL A 117 3.31 -4.27 -13.27
N SER A 118 2.11 -3.79 -12.97
CA SER A 118 1.51 -3.88 -11.64
C SER A 118 0.30 -4.79 -11.65
N THR A 119 0.14 -5.58 -10.60
CA THR A 119 -0.95 -6.54 -10.47
C THR A 119 -1.65 -6.40 -9.13
N ARG A 120 -2.96 -6.62 -9.15
CA ARG A 120 -3.80 -6.57 -7.97
C ARG A 120 -4.99 -7.51 -8.12
N GLN A 121 -5.64 -7.82 -7.04
CA GLN A 121 -6.97 -8.41 -7.05
C GLN A 121 -8.02 -7.33 -6.74
N ARG A 122 -7.87 -6.63 -5.63
CA ARG A 122 -8.76 -5.55 -5.22
C ARG A 122 -8.20 -4.19 -5.62
N LYS A 123 -9.08 -3.23 -5.88
CA LYS A 123 -8.72 -1.87 -6.28
C LYS A 123 -7.83 -1.20 -5.23
N VAL A 124 -6.77 -0.55 -5.71
CA VAL A 124 -5.83 0.24 -4.91
C VAL A 124 -6.19 1.72 -5.07
N LEU A 125 -6.82 2.31 -4.06
CA LEU A 125 -7.34 3.68 -4.15
C LEU A 125 -6.24 4.73 -4.33
N ALA A 126 -5.08 4.54 -3.73
CA ALA A 126 -3.97 5.47 -3.86
C ALA A 126 -3.50 5.65 -5.31
N LEU A 127 -3.73 4.66 -6.17
CA LEU A 127 -3.42 4.79 -7.60
C LEU A 127 -4.31 5.80 -8.31
N ASP A 128 -5.52 6.04 -7.82
CA ASP A 128 -6.43 7.04 -8.41
C ASP A 128 -5.83 8.45 -8.35
N ASP A 129 -5.07 8.77 -7.31
CA ASP A 129 -4.38 10.06 -7.18
C ASP A 129 -3.34 10.24 -8.28
N VAL A 130 -2.52 9.21 -8.50
CA VAL A 130 -1.47 9.21 -9.55
C VAL A 130 -2.10 9.21 -10.94
N LEU A 131 -3.17 8.43 -11.15
CA LEU A 131 -3.89 8.38 -12.42
C LEU A 131 -4.53 9.73 -12.75
N GLY A 132 -5.10 10.40 -11.76
CA GLY A 132 -5.68 11.73 -11.93
C GLY A 132 -4.64 12.75 -12.40
N ASP A 133 -3.48 12.78 -11.76
CA ASP A 133 -2.38 13.67 -12.13
C ASP A 133 -1.87 13.39 -13.55
N LEU A 134 -1.72 12.11 -13.91
CA LEU A 134 -1.31 11.72 -15.26
C LEU A 134 -2.33 12.10 -16.33
N ARG A 135 -3.62 11.96 -16.05
CA ARG A 135 -4.68 12.38 -16.98
C ARG A 135 -4.71 13.88 -17.21
N GLU A 136 -4.34 14.66 -16.20
CA GLU A 136 -4.25 16.12 -16.27
C GLU A 136 -2.92 16.62 -16.86
N GLY A 137 -1.99 15.73 -17.14
CA GLY A 137 -0.66 16.10 -17.66
C GLY A 137 0.32 16.60 -16.61
N ASN A 138 0.00 16.44 -15.34
CA ASN A 138 0.80 16.88 -14.18
C ASN A 138 1.41 15.73 -13.39
N GLY A 139 1.45 14.55 -13.97
CA GLY A 139 1.94 13.35 -13.32
C GLY A 139 3.46 13.17 -13.43
N PRO A 140 3.97 12.04 -12.95
CA PRO A 140 5.38 11.70 -13.08
C PRO A 140 5.79 11.58 -14.54
N VAL A 141 7.05 11.91 -14.83
CA VAL A 141 7.58 11.93 -16.20
C VAL A 141 8.30 10.65 -16.58
N ASP A 142 8.65 9.81 -15.60
CA ASP A 142 9.39 8.57 -15.78
C ASP A 142 9.03 7.53 -14.73
N GLY A 143 9.61 6.33 -14.85
CA GLY A 143 9.35 5.22 -13.93
C GLY A 143 9.78 5.52 -12.49
N GLY A 144 10.93 6.14 -12.29
CA GLY A 144 11.39 6.51 -10.95
C GLY A 144 10.45 7.51 -10.28
N GLY A 145 10.01 8.53 -11.00
CA GLY A 145 9.00 9.49 -10.53
C GLY A 145 7.67 8.82 -10.24
N TRP A 146 7.24 7.90 -11.09
CA TRP A 146 6.02 7.12 -10.87
C TRP A 146 6.08 6.34 -9.55
N LEU A 147 7.18 5.62 -9.31
CA LEU A 147 7.33 4.83 -8.08
C LEU A 147 7.29 5.72 -6.84
N VAL A 148 7.98 6.85 -6.86
CA VAL A 148 7.96 7.82 -5.76
C VAL A 148 6.54 8.35 -5.51
N GLU A 149 5.83 8.75 -6.56
CA GLU A 149 4.46 9.27 -6.45
C GLU A 149 3.50 8.21 -5.88
N VAL A 150 3.62 6.96 -6.32
CA VAL A 150 2.80 5.85 -5.81
C VAL A 150 3.11 5.59 -4.33
N CYS A 151 4.37 5.50 -3.96
CA CYS A 151 4.76 5.27 -2.56
C CYS A 151 4.36 6.45 -1.66
N ASP A 152 4.44 7.67 -2.16
CA ASP A 152 3.97 8.86 -1.46
C ASP A 152 2.46 8.82 -1.21
N ALA A 153 1.68 8.51 -2.24
CA ALA A 153 0.22 8.38 -2.12
C ALA A 153 -0.18 7.24 -1.17
N LEU A 154 0.50 6.09 -1.24
CA LEU A 154 0.26 4.97 -0.31
C LEU A 154 0.55 5.38 1.14
N THR A 155 1.59 6.17 1.36
CA THR A 155 1.98 6.63 2.69
C THR A 155 1.01 7.69 3.23
N ASP A 156 0.48 8.56 2.37
CA ASP A 156 -0.57 9.51 2.74
C ASP A 156 -1.82 8.78 3.23
N HIS A 157 -2.27 7.77 2.51
CA HIS A 157 -3.44 6.96 2.91
C HIS A 157 -3.17 6.19 4.21
N ALA A 158 -1.98 5.63 4.37
CA ALA A 158 -1.59 4.95 5.61
C ALA A 158 -1.55 5.90 6.79
N SER A 159 -0.98 7.08 6.63
CA SER A 159 -0.89 8.11 7.67
C SER A 159 -2.26 8.60 8.10
N GLU A 160 -3.17 8.81 7.16
CA GLU A 160 -4.55 9.19 7.43
C GLU A 160 -5.28 8.09 8.23
N PHE A 161 -5.11 6.84 7.87
CA PHE A 161 -5.72 5.72 8.59
C PHE A 161 -5.16 5.60 10.02
N ILE A 162 -3.86 5.77 10.21
CA ILE A 162 -3.22 5.78 11.54
C ILE A 162 -3.77 6.91 12.39
N GLU A 163 -3.95 8.09 11.81
CA GLU A 163 -4.55 9.23 12.50
C GLU A 163 -5.98 8.94 12.95
N GLN A 164 -6.79 8.30 12.11
CA GLN A 164 -8.14 7.87 12.47
C GLN A 164 -8.14 6.88 13.64
N LEU A 165 -7.21 5.94 13.66
CA LEU A 165 -7.06 5.00 14.78
C LEU A 165 -6.65 5.73 16.06
N HIS A 166 -5.74 6.69 15.96
CA HIS A 166 -5.31 7.52 17.08
C HIS A 166 -6.49 8.33 17.67
N ASP A 167 -7.31 8.93 16.82
CA ASP A 167 -8.49 9.67 17.24
C ASP A 167 -9.48 8.78 18.01
N ARG A 168 -9.67 7.54 17.57
CA ARG A 168 -10.51 6.55 18.29
C ARG A 168 -9.93 6.21 19.66
N ILE A 169 -8.61 6.14 19.78
CA ILE A 169 -7.93 5.94 21.07
C ILE A 169 -8.22 7.10 22.01
N ILE A 170 -8.09 8.34 21.54
CA ILE A 170 -8.37 9.55 22.32
C ILE A 170 -9.82 9.57 22.79
N ASP A 171 -10.77 9.30 21.90
CA ASP A 171 -12.21 9.28 22.22
C ASP A 171 -12.52 8.24 23.28
N LEU A 172 -11.90 7.06 23.18
CA LEU A 172 -12.10 5.99 24.16
C LEU A 172 -11.49 6.35 25.53
N GLU A 173 -10.32 6.97 25.55
CA GLU A 173 -9.71 7.47 26.79
C GLU A 173 -10.60 8.51 27.48
N ASP A 174 -11.18 9.41 26.71
CA ASP A 174 -12.13 10.42 27.23
C ASP A 174 -13.40 9.76 27.81
N ASP A 175 -13.96 8.77 27.11
CA ASP A 175 -15.12 8.02 27.61
C ASP A 175 -14.80 7.32 28.94
N LEU A 176 -13.63 6.71 29.06
CA LEU A 176 -13.22 6.02 30.28
C LEU A 176 -13.02 6.97 31.46
N LEU A 177 -12.60 8.24 31.22
CA LEU A 177 -12.55 9.26 32.27
C LEU A 177 -13.95 9.54 32.86
N ASP A 178 -14.99 9.43 32.04
CA ASP A 178 -16.38 9.59 32.46
C ASP A 178 -17.02 8.25 32.90
N GLN A 179 -16.23 7.22 33.17
CA GLN A 179 -16.67 5.89 33.58
C GLN A 179 -17.56 5.20 32.54
N GLN A 180 -17.49 5.61 31.29
CA GLN A 180 -18.22 4.98 30.18
C GLN A 180 -17.37 3.87 29.54
N VAL A 181 -17.90 2.66 29.58
CA VAL A 181 -17.24 1.47 29.02
C VAL A 181 -17.69 1.26 27.57
N PRO A 182 -16.78 0.99 26.62
CA PRO A 182 -17.16 0.76 25.25
C PRO A 182 -17.94 -0.55 25.08
N PRO A 183 -18.63 -0.73 23.95
CA PRO A 183 -19.26 -2.03 23.62
C PRO A 183 -18.24 -3.16 23.65
N ARG A 184 -18.72 -4.36 24.01
CA ARG A 184 -17.87 -5.55 24.05
C ARG A 184 -17.19 -5.79 22.70
N GLY A 185 -15.89 -6.04 22.74
CA GLY A 185 -15.08 -6.31 21.55
C GLY A 185 -14.55 -5.07 20.82
N PHE A 186 -15.00 -3.87 21.17
CA PHE A 186 -14.56 -2.63 20.52
C PHE A 186 -13.05 -2.40 20.68
N LEU A 187 -12.54 -2.49 21.91
CA LEU A 187 -11.11 -2.32 22.17
C LEU A 187 -10.26 -3.41 21.50
N ALA A 188 -10.74 -4.65 21.51
CA ALA A 188 -10.05 -5.77 20.87
C ALA A 188 -9.95 -5.58 19.36
N LEU A 189 -11.01 -5.07 18.72
CA LEU A 189 -10.99 -4.75 17.28
C LEU A 189 -10.01 -3.63 16.96
N LEU A 190 -10.03 -2.56 17.75
CA LEU A 190 -9.13 -1.42 17.59
C LEU A 190 -7.66 -1.85 17.72
N ARG A 191 -7.38 -2.66 18.73
CA ARG A 191 -6.04 -3.23 18.93
C ARG A 191 -5.60 -4.11 17.76
N LYS A 192 -6.51 -4.94 17.24
CA LYS A 192 -6.24 -5.78 16.09
C LYS A 192 -5.88 -4.96 14.86
N GLN A 193 -6.60 -3.88 14.59
CA GLN A 193 -6.31 -2.97 13.48
C GLN A 193 -4.91 -2.36 13.60
N LEU A 194 -4.53 -1.93 14.80
CA LEU A 194 -3.19 -1.38 15.07
C LEU A 194 -2.10 -2.44 14.83
N ILE A 195 -2.30 -3.66 15.32
CA ILE A 195 -1.35 -4.75 15.16
C ILE A 195 -1.18 -5.15 13.69
N VAL A 196 -2.28 -5.20 12.94
CA VAL A 196 -2.23 -5.51 11.50
C VAL A 196 -1.50 -4.40 10.73
N MET A 197 -1.78 -3.13 11.04
CA MET A 197 -1.05 -2.01 10.44
C MET A 197 0.45 -2.12 10.70
N ARG A 198 0.83 -2.39 11.93
CA ARG A 198 2.24 -2.55 12.29
C ARG A 198 2.91 -3.70 11.54
N ARG A 199 2.21 -4.84 11.45
CA ARG A 199 2.72 -6.06 10.79
C ARG A 199 3.15 -5.81 9.35
N TYR A 200 2.41 -4.98 8.61
CA TYR A 200 2.65 -4.73 7.19
C TYR A 200 3.41 -3.42 6.93
N MET A 201 3.20 -2.40 7.75
CA MET A 201 3.86 -1.12 7.53
C MET A 201 5.32 -1.10 7.99
N ALA A 202 5.70 -1.92 8.95
CA ALA A 202 7.11 -2.05 9.35
C ALA A 202 7.98 -2.60 8.20
N PRO A 203 7.66 -3.74 7.56
CA PRO A 203 8.42 -4.17 6.40
C PRO A 203 8.27 -3.22 5.19
N GLN A 204 7.15 -2.51 5.04
CA GLN A 204 6.99 -1.53 3.96
C GLN A 204 7.93 -0.33 4.11
N ARG A 205 8.13 0.16 5.34
CA ARG A 205 9.17 1.17 5.61
C ARG A 205 10.54 0.68 5.17
N ASP A 206 10.87 -0.57 5.45
CA ASP A 206 12.15 -1.17 5.06
C ASP A 206 12.29 -1.25 3.52
N VAL A 207 11.20 -1.52 2.81
CA VAL A 207 11.16 -1.45 1.33
C VAL A 207 11.51 -0.04 0.85
N TYR A 208 10.90 0.97 1.42
CA TYR A 208 11.15 2.37 1.04
C TYR A 208 12.59 2.80 1.35
N ALA A 209 13.10 2.41 2.51
CA ALA A 209 14.50 2.67 2.89
C ALA A 209 15.49 1.97 1.94
N ARG A 210 15.19 0.75 1.52
CA ARG A 210 16.01 0.01 0.56
C ARG A 210 15.98 0.65 -0.83
N LEU A 211 14.82 1.08 -1.31
CA LEU A 211 14.71 1.80 -2.57
C LEU A 211 15.48 3.14 -2.54
N ALA A 212 15.54 3.78 -1.39
CA ALA A 212 16.32 5.00 -1.19
C ALA A 212 17.83 4.75 -1.29
N SER A 213 18.32 3.56 -1.01
CA SER A 213 19.74 3.20 -1.04
C SER A 213 20.16 2.42 -2.29
N GLU A 214 19.23 1.77 -2.97
CA GLU A 214 19.51 0.96 -4.15
C GLU A 214 19.81 1.83 -5.36
N ARG A 215 20.86 1.49 -6.11
CA ARG A 215 21.27 2.25 -7.28
C ARG A 215 20.69 1.63 -8.56
N LEU A 216 19.39 1.79 -8.73
CA LEU A 216 18.69 1.39 -9.94
C LEU A 216 18.89 2.45 -11.03
N PRO A 217 19.17 2.06 -12.29
CA PRO A 217 19.49 3.03 -13.36
C PRO A 217 18.36 4.03 -13.66
N TRP A 218 17.10 3.64 -13.39
CA TRP A 218 15.92 4.47 -13.64
C TRP A 218 15.50 5.30 -12.43
N MET A 219 16.27 5.29 -11.34
CA MET A 219 16.05 6.14 -10.16
C MET A 219 17.19 7.15 -10.02
N SER A 220 16.84 8.42 -9.97
CA SER A 220 17.77 9.53 -9.75
C SER A 220 18.10 9.70 -8.27
N ASP A 221 19.11 10.54 -7.97
CA ASP A 221 19.42 10.93 -6.59
C ASP A 221 18.23 11.64 -5.92
N ASP A 222 17.50 12.45 -6.68
CA ASP A 222 16.27 13.10 -6.19
C ASP A 222 15.19 12.09 -5.84
N HIS A 223 14.96 11.08 -6.68
CA HIS A 223 14.02 9.99 -6.38
C HIS A 223 14.42 9.28 -5.09
N ARG A 224 15.68 8.97 -4.89
CA ARG A 224 16.17 8.31 -3.68
C ARG A 224 15.99 9.17 -2.43
N ARG A 225 16.23 10.48 -2.51
CA ARG A 225 15.95 11.39 -1.38
C ARG A 225 14.48 11.41 -1.02
N ARG A 226 13.61 11.48 -2.00
CA ARG A 226 12.15 11.45 -1.79
C ARG A 226 11.72 10.13 -1.17
N MET A 227 12.29 9.01 -1.60
CA MET A 227 12.02 7.70 -0.97
C MET A 227 12.48 7.67 0.48
N GLN A 228 13.62 8.27 0.80
CA GLN A 228 14.08 8.38 2.18
C GLN A 228 13.09 9.19 3.04
N ASP A 229 12.59 10.30 2.55
CA ASP A 229 11.58 11.11 3.25
C ASP A 229 10.29 10.33 3.47
N ILE A 230 9.85 9.54 2.49
CA ILE A 230 8.67 8.67 2.59
C ILE A 230 8.90 7.59 3.66
N ALA A 231 10.08 6.97 3.68
CA ALA A 231 10.43 5.98 4.70
C ALA A 231 10.41 6.57 6.12
N GLU A 232 10.97 7.76 6.29
CA GLU A 232 10.97 8.47 7.57
C GLU A 232 9.57 8.85 8.02
N ARG A 233 8.71 9.30 7.11
CA ARG A 233 7.32 9.62 7.41
C ARG A 233 6.53 8.39 7.85
N LEU A 234 6.72 7.27 7.19
CA LEU A 234 6.10 6.00 7.61
C LEU A 234 6.66 5.53 8.95
N GLY A 235 7.95 5.73 9.21
CA GLY A 235 8.59 5.44 10.50
C GLY A 235 7.95 6.21 11.65
N ARG A 236 7.62 7.49 11.46
CA ARG A 236 6.88 8.27 12.48
C ARG A 236 5.48 7.70 12.72
N GLY A 237 4.80 7.26 11.67
CA GLY A 237 3.51 6.57 11.80
C GLY A 237 3.60 5.28 12.59
N LEU A 238 4.66 4.52 12.41
CA LEU A 238 4.92 3.29 13.18
C LEU A 238 5.13 3.58 14.67
N ASP A 239 5.86 4.64 15.01
CA ASP A 239 6.04 5.06 16.40
C ASP A 239 4.69 5.42 17.04
N GLU A 240 3.82 6.09 16.31
CA GLU A 240 2.46 6.40 16.75
C GLU A 240 1.62 5.14 16.96
N ILE A 241 1.71 4.17 16.06
CA ILE A 241 1.05 2.86 16.22
C ILE A 241 1.53 2.17 17.50
N ASP A 242 2.82 2.14 17.75
CA ASP A 242 3.40 1.52 18.96
C ASP A 242 2.89 2.20 20.23
N SER A 243 2.81 3.52 20.24
CA SER A 243 2.23 4.29 21.33
C SER A 243 0.74 3.94 21.54
N CYS A 244 -0.02 3.84 20.46
CA CYS A 244 -1.44 3.47 20.53
C CYS A 244 -1.64 2.04 21.04
N ILE A 245 -0.82 1.09 20.62
CA ILE A 245 -0.87 -0.29 21.13
C ILE A 245 -0.64 -0.32 22.64
N ALA A 246 0.37 0.41 23.13
CA ALA A 246 0.64 0.51 24.58
C ALA A 246 -0.56 1.11 25.34
N ARG A 247 -1.22 2.12 24.79
CA ARG A 247 -2.41 2.76 25.40
C ARG A 247 -3.60 1.81 25.44
N THR A 248 -3.76 0.91 24.45
CA THR A 248 -4.84 -0.10 24.49
C THR A 248 -4.68 -1.06 25.66
N ALA A 249 -3.46 -1.41 26.04
CA ALA A 249 -3.21 -2.26 27.21
C ALA A 249 -3.66 -1.58 28.52
N ILE A 250 -3.32 -0.29 28.67
CA ILE A 250 -3.75 0.52 29.85
C ILE A 250 -5.28 0.63 29.88
N MET A 251 -5.92 0.89 28.77
CA MET A 251 -7.38 0.99 28.67
C MET A 251 -8.06 -0.33 29.00
N SER A 252 -7.49 -1.45 28.61
CA SER A 252 -8.00 -2.78 28.96
C SER A 252 -8.06 -2.98 30.47
N ASP A 253 -7.03 -2.57 31.19
CA ASP A 253 -6.98 -2.64 32.65
C ASP A 253 -8.01 -1.68 33.29
N GLU A 254 -8.16 -0.45 32.77
CA GLU A 254 -9.16 0.49 33.25
C GLU A 254 -10.58 -0.02 33.06
N ILE A 255 -10.89 -0.61 31.90
CA ILE A 255 -12.20 -1.22 31.63
C ILE A 255 -12.49 -2.32 32.65
N ALA A 256 -11.53 -3.20 32.88
CA ALA A 256 -11.69 -4.31 33.85
C ALA A 256 -11.94 -3.76 35.25
N GLN A 257 -11.24 -2.71 35.66
CA GLN A 257 -11.42 -2.08 36.96
C GLN A 257 -12.81 -1.44 37.10
N ILE A 258 -13.26 -0.68 36.09
CA ILE A 258 -14.59 -0.06 36.10
C ILE A 258 -15.69 -1.12 36.22
N MET A 259 -15.57 -2.20 35.45
CA MET A 259 -16.54 -3.31 35.49
C MET A 259 -16.54 -4.02 36.83
N GLN A 260 -15.39 -4.23 37.45
CA GLN A 260 -15.28 -4.83 38.78
C GLN A 260 -15.92 -3.96 39.86
N GLU A 261 -15.68 -2.66 39.84
CA GLU A 261 -16.30 -1.71 40.78
C GLU A 261 -17.84 -1.69 40.62
N SER A 262 -18.32 -1.69 39.38
CA SER A 262 -19.76 -1.78 39.10
C SER A 262 -20.38 -3.06 39.66
N LEU A 263 -19.70 -4.20 39.48
CA LEU A 263 -20.17 -5.49 40.03
C LEU A 263 -20.17 -5.47 41.56
N SER A 264 -19.16 -4.95 42.21
CA SER A 264 -19.08 -4.83 43.67
C SER A 264 -20.22 -3.98 44.24
N ARG A 265 -20.55 -2.85 43.59
CA ARG A 265 -21.70 -2.01 44.01
C ARG A 265 -23.01 -2.74 43.90
N ARG A 266 -23.25 -3.49 42.81
CA ARG A 266 -24.47 -4.31 42.65
C ARG A 266 -24.57 -5.38 43.71
N THR A 267 -23.49 -6.08 43.99
CA THR A 267 -23.45 -7.10 45.03
C THR A 267 -23.76 -6.52 46.41
N TYR A 268 -23.19 -5.38 46.73
CA TYR A 268 -23.47 -4.68 47.99
C TYR A 268 -24.94 -4.25 48.12
N THR A 269 -25.51 -3.67 47.07
CA THR A 269 -26.93 -3.27 47.04
C THR A 269 -27.86 -4.44 47.18
N MET A 270 -27.54 -5.63 46.61
CA MET A 270 -28.35 -6.82 46.70
C MET A 270 -28.26 -7.50 48.09
N SER A 271 -27.21 -7.24 48.84
CA SER A 271 -27.03 -7.84 50.19
C SER A 271 -27.65 -6.99 51.32
N LEU A 272 -28.17 -5.80 51.06
CA LEU A 272 -28.94 -4.95 51.96
C LEU A 272 -30.43 -5.25 51.86
#